data_11afe417bd04109d8f051a54f5113b68
#
_entry.id   11afe417bd04109d8f051a54f5113b68
#
_cell.length_a   1.000
_cell.length_b   1.000
_cell.length_c   1.000
_cell.angle_alpha   90.00
_cell.angle_beta   90.00
_cell.angle_gamma   90.00
#
_symmetry.space_group_name_H-M   'P 1'
#
loop_
_entity.id
_entity.type
_entity.pdbx_description
1 polymer ?
#
loop_
_entity_poly.entity_id
_entity_poly.type
_entity_poly.pdbx_seq_one_letter_code
_entity_poly.pdbx_strand_id
1 'polypeptide(L)'
;MKRWLVLLLGWASSAIAQDAYVIGLSGALTGPNANVYAPVVEGIKLYVDTLNAKGGIGGRRVNLVIQDNSGEPSKAAADVKRFLTQDNVLMVINTSLSSTYAPMVAETKRARVPLLFAGAVCPKEVYPPADELQFCTTAFTPGYDSRMALTLVKDMAKEPVRLGLAGMAIPISRGEMDYAAKLAKEMNMTPVETQISPPPAPDYTPFATKLKDANQNFVYAWSPWVSEVRTFEALRRIGWQGTYVTIAHIPAEEELPRLKDPAFIVFGANALFQDNQPGHRDIREAAKNAKLTYSVEQMAEGWIAGMAIEQALKGAGWPATPQKLVGAMNGLKVDLKGLRDGGIEWTKDNHFRARQSYRAYRWDPSKNAIVRIRDWTEIK
;
A
#
# COMPACT_ATOMS: atom_id res chain seq x y z
N MET A 1 38.32 -56.97 41.65
CA MET A 1 38.28 -56.33 40.35
C MET A 1 36.88 -55.74 40.15
N LYS A 2 36.72 -54.42 40.38
CA LYS A 2 35.42 -53.69 40.18
C LYS A 2 35.43 -53.06 38.79
N ARG A 3 34.54 -53.52 37.91
CA ARG A 3 34.29 -52.90 36.59
C ARG A 3 33.33 -51.75 36.75
N TRP A 4 33.77 -50.51 36.44
CA TRP A 4 32.94 -49.33 36.34
C TRP A 4 32.34 -49.28 34.91
N LEU A 5 31.01 -49.29 34.85
CA LEU A 5 30.26 -49.09 33.61
C LEU A 5 30.02 -47.59 33.48
N VAL A 6 30.69 -46.96 32.52
CA VAL A 6 30.45 -45.53 32.17
C VAL A 6 29.29 -45.49 31.17
N LEU A 7 28.11 -45.02 31.64
CA LEU A 7 26.98 -44.71 30.81
C LEU A 7 27.23 -43.33 30.13
N LEU A 8 27.54 -43.35 28.84
CA LEU A 8 27.54 -42.17 28.00
C LEU A 8 26.08 -41.79 27.65
N LEU A 9 25.53 -40.83 28.39
CA LEU A 9 24.29 -40.12 27.98
C LEU A 9 24.64 -39.23 26.77
N GLY A 10 24.29 -39.71 25.58
CA GLY A 10 24.30 -38.91 24.37
C GLY A 10 23.25 -37.81 24.48
N TRP A 11 23.69 -36.58 24.60
CA TRP A 11 22.82 -35.42 24.43
C TRP A 11 22.47 -35.34 22.91
N ALA A 12 21.29 -35.85 22.58
CA ALA A 12 20.68 -35.53 21.30
C ALA A 12 20.31 -34.02 21.34
N SER A 13 21.18 -33.20 20.77
CA SER A 13 20.84 -31.82 20.43
C SER A 13 19.71 -31.91 19.43
N SER A 14 18.47 -31.87 19.91
CA SER A 14 17.31 -31.59 19.06
C SER A 14 17.57 -30.24 18.40
N ALA A 15 17.98 -30.23 17.15
CA ALA A 15 17.85 -29.04 16.31
C ALA A 15 16.39 -28.61 16.46
N ILE A 16 16.14 -27.53 17.17
CA ILE A 16 14.82 -26.91 17.25
C ILE A 16 14.55 -26.45 15.82
N ALA A 17 13.89 -27.31 15.03
CA ALA A 17 13.33 -26.94 13.76
C ALA A 17 12.47 -25.71 14.06
N GLN A 18 12.70 -24.63 13.32
CA GLN A 18 12.01 -23.36 13.49
C GLN A 18 10.51 -23.60 13.25
N ASP A 19 9.75 -23.79 14.34
CA ASP A 19 8.33 -24.17 14.31
C ASP A 19 7.45 -22.94 14.02
N ALA A 20 7.92 -22.04 13.15
CA ALA A 20 7.26 -20.78 12.79
C ALA A 20 7.44 -20.47 11.31
N TYR A 21 6.43 -19.81 10.74
CA TYR A 21 6.53 -19.21 9.42
C TYR A 21 7.29 -17.88 9.54
N VAL A 22 8.46 -17.75 8.94
CA VAL A 22 9.29 -16.54 9.01
C VAL A 22 9.11 -15.71 7.76
N ILE A 23 8.80 -14.43 7.93
CA ILE A 23 8.57 -13.45 6.85
C ILE A 23 9.44 -12.23 7.09
N GLY A 24 10.20 -11.79 6.08
CA GLY A 24 10.97 -10.56 6.11
C GLY A 24 10.14 -9.37 5.63
N LEU A 25 10.19 -8.24 6.35
CA LEU A 25 9.55 -7.00 5.96
C LEU A 25 10.59 -5.88 5.98
N SER A 26 10.82 -5.25 4.82
CA SER A 26 11.64 -4.05 4.68
C SER A 26 10.74 -2.87 4.35
N GLY A 27 10.69 -1.88 5.23
CA GLY A 27 9.80 -0.73 5.12
C GLY A 27 10.49 0.60 5.40
N ALA A 28 9.92 1.70 4.91
CA ALA A 28 10.37 3.04 5.28
C ALA A 28 9.71 3.45 6.61
N LEU A 29 10.31 3.04 7.74
CA LEU A 29 9.75 3.25 9.09
C LEU A 29 10.25 4.56 9.72
N THR A 30 11.37 5.08 9.23
CA THR A 30 11.91 6.39 9.60
C THR A 30 12.14 7.24 8.34
N GLY A 31 12.46 8.51 8.56
CA GLY A 31 12.71 9.46 7.46
C GLY A 31 11.42 10.10 6.92
N PRO A 32 11.54 10.84 5.80
CA PRO A 32 10.50 11.76 5.33
C PRO A 32 9.16 11.13 4.95
N ASN A 33 9.17 9.85 4.61
CA ASN A 33 7.98 9.12 4.15
C ASN A 33 7.48 8.09 5.18
N ALA A 34 8.00 8.09 6.41
CA ALA A 34 7.60 7.15 7.46
C ALA A 34 6.08 7.18 7.72
N ASN A 35 5.49 8.37 7.75
CA ASN A 35 4.04 8.52 7.98
C ASN A 35 3.16 7.88 6.90
N VAL A 36 3.73 7.52 5.74
CA VAL A 36 3.00 6.81 4.67
C VAL A 36 3.07 5.30 4.88
N TYR A 37 4.24 4.80 5.27
CA TYR A 37 4.53 3.35 5.23
C TYR A 37 4.50 2.69 6.61
N ALA A 38 4.92 3.38 7.67
CA ALA A 38 4.93 2.81 9.01
C ALA A 38 3.54 2.39 9.53
N PRO A 39 2.43 3.13 9.25
CA PRO A 39 1.08 2.67 9.61
C PRO A 39 0.70 1.35 8.95
N VAL A 40 1.13 1.12 7.70
CA VAL A 40 0.88 -0.15 7.01
C VAL A 40 1.60 -1.29 7.69
N VAL A 41 2.87 -1.07 8.07
CA VAL A 41 3.66 -2.07 8.82
C VAL A 41 3.01 -2.38 10.16
N GLU A 42 2.52 -1.35 10.88
CA GLU A 42 1.79 -1.55 12.14
C GLU A 42 0.49 -2.34 11.92
N GLY A 43 -0.22 -2.09 10.83
CA GLY A 43 -1.42 -2.85 10.43
C GLY A 43 -1.12 -4.34 10.14
N ILE A 44 -0.01 -4.63 9.42
CA ILE A 44 0.45 -6.01 9.20
C ILE A 44 0.78 -6.68 10.53
N LYS A 45 1.52 -5.97 11.40
CA LYS A 45 1.89 -6.46 12.73
C LYS A 45 0.66 -6.74 13.59
N LEU A 46 -0.31 -5.82 13.62
CA LEU A 46 -1.57 -5.99 14.36
C LEU A 46 -2.33 -7.24 13.90
N TYR A 47 -2.38 -7.48 12.58
CA TYR A 47 -3.00 -8.70 12.04
C TYR A 47 -2.27 -9.96 12.50
N VAL A 48 -0.95 -10.00 12.33
CA VAL A 48 -0.12 -11.17 12.69
C VAL A 48 -0.15 -11.43 14.18
N ASP A 49 -0.09 -10.40 15.03
CA ASP A 49 -0.20 -10.54 16.48
C ASP A 49 -1.57 -11.11 16.87
N THR A 50 -2.65 -10.65 16.23
CA THR A 50 -4.02 -11.16 16.43
C THR A 50 -4.13 -12.63 15.99
N LEU A 51 -3.54 -12.99 14.86
CA LEU A 51 -3.49 -14.37 14.36
C LEU A 51 -2.72 -15.27 15.34
N ASN A 52 -1.56 -14.82 15.78
CA ASN A 52 -0.73 -15.56 16.75
C ASN A 52 -1.41 -15.73 18.11
N ALA A 53 -2.17 -14.74 18.57
CA ALA A 53 -2.95 -14.83 19.81
C ALA A 53 -4.08 -15.87 19.72
N LYS A 54 -4.56 -16.16 18.51
CA LYS A 54 -5.56 -17.21 18.21
C LYS A 54 -4.92 -18.60 17.96
N GLY A 55 -3.61 -18.76 18.20
CA GLY A 55 -2.89 -20.02 18.01
C GLY A 55 -2.13 -20.15 16.70
N GLY A 56 -2.06 -19.09 15.89
CA GLY A 56 -1.32 -19.08 14.62
C GLY A 56 -1.97 -19.92 13.52
N ILE A 57 -1.16 -20.49 12.64
CA ILE A 57 -1.59 -21.33 11.52
C ILE A 57 -1.22 -22.79 11.82
N GLY A 58 -2.21 -23.64 12.04
CA GLY A 58 -1.98 -25.04 12.40
C GLY A 58 -1.13 -25.21 13.69
N GLY A 59 -1.34 -24.33 14.68
CA GLY A 59 -0.58 -24.32 15.94
C GLY A 59 0.79 -23.64 15.85
N ARG A 60 1.17 -23.06 14.71
CA ARG A 60 2.48 -22.42 14.49
C ARG A 60 2.35 -20.91 14.34
N ARG A 61 3.29 -20.20 14.96
CA ARG A 61 3.34 -18.73 14.87
C ARG A 61 3.81 -18.25 13.50
N VAL A 62 3.40 -17.03 13.15
CA VAL A 62 4.00 -16.25 12.07
C VAL A 62 4.95 -15.24 12.71
N ASN A 63 6.22 -15.26 12.33
CA ASN A 63 7.25 -14.35 12.83
C ASN A 63 7.60 -13.32 11.72
N LEU A 64 7.42 -12.03 12.03
CA LEU A 64 7.85 -10.93 11.18
C LEU A 64 9.25 -10.48 11.60
N VAL A 65 10.20 -10.54 10.66
CA VAL A 65 11.53 -9.91 10.79
C VAL A 65 11.45 -8.56 10.08
N ILE A 66 11.38 -7.48 10.86
CA ILE A 66 11.15 -6.13 10.35
C ILE A 66 12.45 -5.36 10.32
N GLN A 67 12.75 -4.69 9.19
CA GLN A 67 13.89 -3.80 8.99
C GLN A 67 13.43 -2.45 8.46
N ASP A 68 14.12 -1.39 8.88
CA ASP A 68 13.89 -0.02 8.43
C ASP A 68 14.86 0.35 7.31
N ASN A 69 14.37 0.47 6.08
CA ASN A 69 15.17 0.93 4.96
C ASN A 69 15.17 2.46 4.78
N SER A 70 14.39 3.21 5.57
CA SER A 70 14.27 4.67 5.52
C SER A 70 13.96 5.22 4.09
N GLY A 71 13.46 4.37 3.18
CA GLY A 71 13.27 4.69 1.75
C GLY A 71 14.54 4.63 0.90
N GLU A 72 15.64 4.11 1.43
CA GLU A 72 16.94 4.05 0.77
C GLU A 72 17.14 2.73 0.03
N PRO A 73 17.43 2.75 -1.29
CA PRO A 73 17.62 1.51 -2.08
C PRO A 73 18.73 0.59 -1.57
N SER A 74 19.84 1.15 -1.08
CA SER A 74 20.97 0.39 -0.55
C SER A 74 20.63 -0.37 0.75
N LYS A 75 19.87 0.26 1.64
CA LYS A 75 19.39 -0.38 2.86
C LYS A 75 18.39 -1.48 2.54
N ALA A 76 17.44 -1.21 1.63
CA ALA A 76 16.47 -2.22 1.17
C ALA A 76 17.16 -3.46 0.58
N ALA A 77 18.23 -3.29 -0.21
CA ALA A 77 19.03 -4.40 -0.70
C ALA A 77 19.71 -5.19 0.43
N ALA A 78 20.29 -4.48 1.41
CA ALA A 78 20.95 -5.10 2.57
C ALA A 78 19.95 -5.90 3.42
N ASP A 79 18.75 -5.35 3.65
CA ASP A 79 17.68 -6.01 4.38
C ASP A 79 17.29 -7.34 3.73
N VAL A 80 17.02 -7.32 2.41
CA VAL A 80 16.65 -8.54 1.67
C VAL A 80 17.78 -9.56 1.72
N LYS A 81 19.03 -9.15 1.53
CA LYS A 81 20.16 -10.05 1.63
C LYS A 81 20.25 -10.73 3.01
N ARG A 82 20.04 -9.97 4.09
CA ARG A 82 19.97 -10.50 5.45
C ARG A 82 18.84 -11.51 5.61
N PHE A 83 17.63 -11.16 5.18
CA PHE A 83 16.46 -12.05 5.26
C PHE A 83 16.72 -13.41 4.59
N LEU A 84 17.38 -13.39 3.43
CA LEU A 84 17.67 -14.59 2.65
C LEU A 84 18.82 -15.44 3.22
N THR A 85 19.83 -14.80 3.84
CA THR A 85 21.07 -15.51 4.26
C THR A 85 21.11 -15.83 5.74
N GLN A 86 20.37 -15.12 6.59
CA GLN A 86 20.40 -15.27 8.03
C GLN A 86 19.05 -15.71 8.60
N ASP A 87 17.96 -15.13 8.11
CA ASP A 87 16.63 -15.34 8.69
C ASP A 87 15.82 -16.45 8.00
N ASN A 88 16.26 -16.94 6.83
CA ASN A 88 15.63 -18.02 6.04
C ASN A 88 14.14 -17.77 5.79
N VAL A 89 13.79 -16.58 5.34
CA VAL A 89 12.40 -16.16 5.14
C VAL A 89 11.69 -16.89 4.02
N LEU A 90 10.41 -17.14 4.17
CA LEU A 90 9.53 -17.71 3.16
C LEU A 90 9.08 -16.70 2.11
N MET A 91 9.01 -15.42 2.48
CA MET A 91 8.57 -14.30 1.68
C MET A 91 9.26 -13.03 2.15
N VAL A 92 9.44 -12.09 1.24
CA VAL A 92 9.82 -10.71 1.56
C VAL A 92 8.64 -9.79 1.30
N ILE A 93 8.42 -8.81 2.17
CA ILE A 93 7.43 -7.75 2.00
C ILE A 93 8.18 -6.43 1.78
N ASN A 94 7.78 -5.69 0.75
CA ASN A 94 8.16 -4.30 0.54
C ASN A 94 7.04 -3.37 1.01
N THR A 95 7.36 -2.45 1.90
CA THR A 95 6.49 -1.35 2.33
C THR A 95 7.29 -0.05 2.27
N SER A 96 7.65 0.37 1.04
CA SER A 96 8.55 1.51 0.83
C SER A 96 8.37 2.13 -0.55
N LEU A 97 9.13 3.19 -0.83
CA LEU A 97 9.14 3.91 -2.11
C LEU A 97 9.57 3.03 -3.28
N SER A 98 9.08 3.34 -4.49
CA SER A 98 9.41 2.61 -5.72
C SER A 98 10.90 2.66 -6.10
N SER A 99 11.67 3.59 -5.55
CA SER A 99 13.14 3.60 -5.67
C SER A 99 13.81 2.37 -5.05
N THR A 100 13.15 1.69 -4.09
CA THR A 100 13.67 0.48 -3.43
C THR A 100 13.36 -0.82 -4.18
N TYR A 101 12.50 -0.78 -5.21
CA TYR A 101 12.00 -2.01 -5.86
C TYR A 101 13.09 -2.79 -6.60
N ALA A 102 13.84 -2.12 -7.48
CA ALA A 102 14.81 -2.80 -8.33
C ALA A 102 15.82 -3.65 -7.55
N PRO A 103 16.48 -3.15 -6.49
CA PRO A 103 17.41 -3.97 -5.71
C PRO A 103 16.70 -5.11 -4.95
N MET A 104 15.50 -4.90 -4.41
CA MET A 104 14.75 -5.96 -3.72
C MET A 104 14.32 -7.06 -4.68
N VAL A 105 13.80 -6.69 -5.85
CA VAL A 105 13.41 -7.63 -6.92
C VAL A 105 14.60 -8.46 -7.38
N ALA A 106 15.78 -7.85 -7.59
CA ALA A 106 16.98 -8.56 -8.02
C ALA A 106 17.39 -9.66 -7.02
N GLU A 107 17.41 -9.34 -5.72
CA GLU A 107 17.79 -10.29 -4.67
C GLU A 107 16.75 -11.41 -4.49
N THR A 108 15.47 -11.09 -4.45
CA THR A 108 14.39 -12.07 -4.28
C THR A 108 14.26 -13.02 -5.47
N LYS A 109 14.42 -12.50 -6.71
CA LYS A 109 14.46 -13.35 -7.93
C LYS A 109 15.63 -14.32 -7.93
N ARG A 110 16.83 -13.87 -7.56
CA ARG A 110 18.01 -14.73 -7.46
C ARG A 110 17.80 -15.89 -6.48
N ALA A 111 17.14 -15.61 -5.36
CA ALA A 111 16.84 -16.62 -4.33
C ALA A 111 15.56 -17.42 -4.59
N ARG A 112 14.75 -17.06 -5.61
CA ARG A 112 13.43 -17.62 -5.89
C ARG A 112 12.47 -17.53 -4.70
N VAL A 113 12.50 -16.39 -3.98
CA VAL A 113 11.62 -16.07 -2.86
C VAL A 113 10.58 -15.05 -3.32
N PRO A 114 9.27 -15.21 -3.03
CA PRO A 114 8.25 -14.24 -3.45
C PRO A 114 8.42 -12.90 -2.75
N LEU A 115 8.13 -11.83 -3.49
CA LEU A 115 8.12 -10.45 -3.04
C LEU A 115 6.69 -9.91 -3.07
N LEU A 116 6.17 -9.50 -1.91
CA LEU A 116 4.87 -8.88 -1.75
C LEU A 116 5.01 -7.36 -1.58
N PHE A 117 4.35 -6.59 -2.44
CA PHE A 117 4.21 -5.14 -2.27
C PHE A 117 2.94 -4.85 -1.44
N ALA A 118 3.13 -4.31 -0.25
CA ALA A 118 2.05 -3.97 0.69
C ALA A 118 2.15 -2.50 1.12
N GLY A 119 1.10 -1.72 0.87
CA GLY A 119 1.12 -0.26 1.07
C GLY A 119 2.08 0.50 0.17
N ALA A 120 2.82 -0.22 -0.66
CA ALA A 120 3.71 0.28 -1.69
C ALA A 120 2.98 0.16 -3.04
N VAL A 121 3.19 1.11 -3.94
CA VAL A 121 2.49 1.09 -5.24
C VAL A 121 2.85 -0.16 -6.03
N CYS A 122 1.85 -0.80 -6.63
CA CYS A 122 2.07 -2.01 -7.41
C CYS A 122 2.95 -1.75 -8.64
N PRO A 123 4.04 -2.49 -8.83
CA PRO A 123 4.82 -2.43 -10.07
C PRO A 123 4.05 -3.06 -11.24
N LYS A 124 4.40 -2.68 -12.47
CA LYS A 124 3.73 -3.20 -13.68
C LYS A 124 3.85 -4.71 -13.84
N GLU A 125 4.84 -5.31 -13.24
CA GLU A 125 5.18 -6.74 -13.30
C GLU A 125 4.15 -7.63 -12.57
N VAL A 126 3.20 -7.05 -11.81
CA VAL A 126 2.11 -7.81 -11.18
C VAL A 126 0.86 -7.90 -12.06
N TYR A 127 0.81 -7.14 -13.15
CA TYR A 127 -0.30 -7.21 -14.13
C TYR A 127 -0.06 -8.29 -15.19
N PRO A 128 -1.10 -8.70 -15.92
CA PRO A 128 -0.97 -9.73 -16.96
C PRO A 128 0.00 -9.34 -18.11
N PRO A 129 0.95 -10.23 -18.47
CA PRO A 129 1.34 -11.44 -17.78
C PRO A 129 2.20 -11.13 -16.55
N ALA A 130 1.78 -11.61 -15.38
CA ALA A 130 2.48 -11.31 -14.13
C ALA A 130 3.83 -12.03 -14.03
N ASP A 131 4.79 -11.38 -13.35
CA ASP A 131 6.02 -12.02 -12.91
C ASP A 131 5.74 -13.06 -11.83
N GLU A 132 6.31 -14.25 -11.95
CA GLU A 132 6.01 -15.40 -11.09
C GLU A 132 6.25 -15.16 -9.58
N LEU A 133 7.11 -14.19 -9.22
CA LEU A 133 7.55 -13.97 -7.84
C LEU A 133 7.08 -12.63 -7.26
N GLN A 134 6.40 -11.79 -8.04
CA GLN A 134 5.96 -10.47 -7.58
C GLN A 134 4.44 -10.44 -7.39
N PHE A 135 3.99 -10.04 -6.20
CA PHE A 135 2.57 -9.99 -5.79
C PHE A 135 2.26 -8.64 -5.16
N CYS A 136 1.01 -8.19 -5.26
CA CYS A 136 0.63 -6.89 -4.69
C CYS A 136 -0.76 -6.91 -4.05
N THR A 137 -0.84 -6.41 -2.81
CA THR A 137 -2.10 -6.25 -2.07
C THR A 137 -2.60 -4.81 -2.03
N THR A 138 -1.81 -3.86 -2.50
CA THR A 138 -2.09 -2.43 -2.37
C THR A 138 -3.31 -1.97 -3.17
N ALA A 139 -3.97 -0.93 -2.66
CA ALA A 139 -5.06 -0.25 -3.35
C ALA A 139 -4.61 0.62 -4.53
N PHE A 140 -3.34 1.03 -4.57
CA PHE A 140 -2.81 2.01 -5.53
C PHE A 140 -2.38 1.35 -6.84
N THR A 141 -2.90 1.87 -7.95
CA THR A 141 -2.79 1.22 -9.26
C THR A 141 -2.51 2.24 -10.35
N PRO A 142 -1.25 2.40 -10.78
CA PRO A 142 -0.94 3.26 -11.92
C PRO A 142 -1.84 2.98 -13.13
N GLY A 143 -2.25 4.03 -13.81
CA GLY A 143 -3.14 3.97 -14.95
C GLY A 143 -4.62 3.91 -14.57
N TYR A 144 -5.04 2.98 -13.74
CA TYR A 144 -6.44 2.91 -13.29
C TYR A 144 -6.79 4.05 -12.33
N ASP A 145 -5.86 4.45 -11.46
CA ASP A 145 -6.04 5.61 -10.58
C ASP A 145 -6.25 6.89 -11.41
N SER A 146 -5.44 7.12 -12.45
CA SER A 146 -5.64 8.23 -13.38
C SER A 146 -6.98 8.16 -14.11
N ARG A 147 -7.40 6.98 -14.57
CA ARG A 147 -8.72 6.81 -15.22
C ARG A 147 -9.86 7.19 -14.28
N MET A 148 -9.79 6.73 -13.01
CA MET A 148 -10.79 7.09 -12.02
C MET A 148 -10.78 8.58 -11.71
N ALA A 149 -9.61 9.18 -11.48
CA ALA A 149 -9.46 10.60 -11.21
C ALA A 149 -10.04 11.46 -12.33
N LEU A 150 -9.69 11.17 -13.58
CA LEU A 150 -10.17 11.95 -14.74
C LEU A 150 -11.65 11.69 -15.03
N THR A 151 -12.19 10.52 -14.70
CA THR A 151 -13.64 10.27 -14.73
C THR A 151 -14.35 11.17 -13.71
N LEU A 152 -13.85 11.27 -12.47
CA LEU A 152 -14.40 12.17 -11.47
C LEU A 152 -14.32 13.64 -11.91
N VAL A 153 -13.19 14.07 -12.46
CA VAL A 153 -13.01 15.42 -13.00
C VAL A 153 -14.04 15.70 -14.07
N LYS A 154 -14.21 14.78 -15.05
CA LYS A 154 -15.18 14.92 -16.14
C LYS A 154 -16.61 15.04 -15.63
N ASP A 155 -16.99 14.24 -14.66
CA ASP A 155 -18.36 14.22 -14.13
C ASP A 155 -18.69 15.47 -13.27
N MET A 156 -17.67 16.07 -12.66
CA MET A 156 -17.83 17.29 -11.85
C MET A 156 -17.71 18.57 -12.68
N ALA A 157 -17.12 18.52 -13.87
CA ALA A 157 -16.84 19.69 -14.67
C ALA A 157 -18.14 20.33 -15.21
N LYS A 158 -18.29 21.63 -15.00
CA LYS A 158 -19.38 22.45 -15.55
C LYS A 158 -18.92 23.34 -16.72
N GLU A 159 -17.63 23.40 -16.96
CA GLU A 159 -16.96 24.19 -17.97
C GLU A 159 -15.76 23.38 -18.53
N PRO A 160 -15.13 23.81 -19.63
CA PRO A 160 -13.95 23.11 -20.17
C PRO A 160 -12.86 22.91 -19.13
N VAL A 161 -12.37 21.67 -19.02
CA VAL A 161 -11.35 21.30 -18.04
C VAL A 161 -9.97 21.79 -18.48
N ARG A 162 -9.37 22.61 -17.65
CA ARG A 162 -7.94 22.95 -17.64
C ARG A 162 -7.29 22.23 -16.48
N LEU A 163 -6.52 21.20 -16.79
CA LEU A 163 -6.02 20.25 -15.80
C LEU A 163 -4.57 20.54 -15.42
N GLY A 164 -4.33 20.82 -14.14
CA GLY A 164 -3.02 20.76 -13.53
C GLY A 164 -2.73 19.35 -13.04
N LEU A 165 -1.47 18.93 -13.15
CA LEU A 165 -0.99 17.63 -12.66
C LEU A 165 0.09 17.82 -11.61
N ALA A 166 0.03 17.09 -10.51
CA ALA A 166 1.00 17.16 -9.43
C ALA A 166 1.50 15.78 -9.01
N GLY A 167 2.81 15.58 -9.09
CA GLY A 167 3.46 14.33 -8.73
C GLY A 167 4.73 14.54 -7.90
N MET A 168 5.39 13.43 -7.58
CA MET A 168 6.66 13.42 -6.86
C MET A 168 7.79 12.89 -7.76
N ALA A 169 9.02 13.30 -7.49
CA ALA A 169 10.22 12.90 -8.23
C ALA A 169 10.67 11.45 -7.91
N ILE A 170 9.73 10.50 -8.01
CA ILE A 170 9.96 9.06 -7.94
C ILE A 170 9.47 8.40 -9.24
N PRO A 171 10.08 7.27 -9.67
CA PRO A 171 9.84 6.71 -11.00
C PRO A 171 8.36 6.50 -11.32
N ILE A 172 7.62 5.89 -10.41
CA ILE A 172 6.23 5.51 -10.67
C ILE A 172 5.28 6.73 -10.72
N SER A 173 5.51 7.76 -9.88
CA SER A 173 4.68 8.98 -9.87
C SER A 173 4.90 9.82 -11.14
N ARG A 174 6.13 9.88 -11.65
CA ARG A 174 6.40 10.54 -12.94
C ARG A 174 5.66 9.85 -14.07
N GLY A 175 5.76 8.53 -14.16
CA GLY A 175 5.08 7.75 -15.19
C GLY A 175 3.56 7.89 -15.13
N GLU A 176 2.99 7.99 -13.92
CA GLU A 176 1.56 8.21 -13.74
C GLU A 176 1.11 9.59 -14.21
N MET A 177 1.90 10.64 -13.95
CA MET A 177 1.59 11.99 -14.45
C MET A 177 1.68 12.09 -15.97
N ASP A 178 2.66 11.45 -16.59
CA ASP A 178 2.79 11.37 -18.05
C ASP A 178 1.58 10.65 -18.66
N TYR A 179 1.16 9.54 -18.06
CA TYR A 179 -0.02 8.80 -18.48
C TYR A 179 -1.30 9.63 -18.30
N ALA A 180 -1.48 10.30 -17.16
CA ALA A 180 -2.62 11.17 -16.90
C ALA A 180 -2.71 12.33 -17.90
N ALA A 181 -1.59 12.94 -18.26
CA ALA A 181 -1.54 14.01 -19.26
C ALA A 181 -2.01 13.52 -20.67
N LYS A 182 -1.62 12.31 -21.06
CA LYS A 182 -2.07 11.69 -22.31
C LYS A 182 -3.57 11.37 -22.26
N LEU A 183 -4.01 10.69 -21.20
CA LEU A 183 -5.40 10.29 -21.01
C LEU A 183 -6.33 11.51 -20.96
N ALA A 184 -5.91 12.60 -20.31
CA ALA A 184 -6.70 13.84 -20.26
C ALA A 184 -7.03 14.37 -21.66
N LYS A 185 -6.06 14.37 -22.59
CA LYS A 185 -6.28 14.78 -23.99
C LYS A 185 -7.27 13.85 -24.69
N GLU A 186 -7.15 12.52 -24.47
CA GLU A 186 -8.08 11.53 -25.03
C GLU A 186 -9.51 11.72 -24.50
N MET A 187 -9.66 12.27 -23.29
CA MET A 187 -10.95 12.58 -22.65
C MET A 187 -11.45 14.00 -22.93
N ASN A 188 -10.84 14.73 -23.87
CA ASN A 188 -11.15 16.12 -24.22
C ASN A 188 -10.93 17.13 -23.08
N MET A 189 -9.94 16.89 -22.24
CA MET A 189 -9.44 17.83 -21.23
C MET A 189 -8.12 18.44 -21.69
N THR A 190 -7.81 19.65 -21.23
CA THR A 190 -6.56 20.34 -21.57
C THR A 190 -5.57 20.26 -20.41
N PRO A 191 -4.55 19.37 -20.42
CA PRO A 191 -3.45 19.44 -19.45
C PRO A 191 -2.69 20.76 -19.70
N VAL A 192 -2.60 21.61 -18.67
CA VAL A 192 -2.00 22.94 -18.79
C VAL A 192 -0.66 23.06 -18.09
N GLU A 193 -0.44 22.30 -17.03
CA GLU A 193 0.78 22.33 -16.24
C GLU A 193 1.00 21.00 -15.52
N THR A 194 2.26 20.57 -15.43
CA THR A 194 2.68 19.40 -14.62
C THR A 194 3.80 19.79 -13.68
N GLN A 195 3.60 19.63 -12.39
CA GLN A 195 4.59 19.89 -11.38
C GLN A 195 5.03 18.61 -10.68
N ILE A 196 6.36 18.42 -10.61
CA ILE A 196 6.99 17.24 -9.97
C ILE A 196 7.87 17.75 -8.83
N SER A 197 7.40 17.55 -7.59
CA SER A 197 8.13 17.96 -6.38
C SER A 197 9.19 16.93 -5.97
N PRO A 198 10.32 17.34 -5.38
CA PRO A 198 11.27 16.41 -4.77
C PRO A 198 10.65 15.72 -3.53
N PRO A 199 11.12 14.54 -3.12
CA PRO A 199 10.69 13.86 -1.90
C PRO A 199 11.64 14.11 -0.71
N PRO A 200 11.27 14.80 0.37
CA PRO A 200 10.18 15.76 0.48
C PRO A 200 10.57 17.13 -0.06
N ALA A 201 9.61 17.94 -0.46
CA ALA A 201 9.84 19.35 -0.70
C ALA A 201 9.78 20.12 0.63
N PRO A 202 10.73 21.00 0.93
CA PRO A 202 10.68 21.85 2.13
C PRO A 202 9.55 22.89 2.03
N ASP A 203 9.22 23.33 0.81
CA ASP A 203 8.11 24.25 0.50
C ASP A 203 7.42 23.83 -0.80
N TYR A 204 6.11 23.78 -0.78
CA TYR A 204 5.27 23.44 -1.94
C TYR A 204 4.74 24.67 -2.68
N THR A 205 4.97 25.89 -2.15
CA THR A 205 4.51 27.15 -2.75
C THR A 205 5.00 27.36 -4.18
N PRO A 206 6.27 27.10 -4.55
CA PRO A 206 6.73 27.28 -5.92
C PRO A 206 5.99 26.39 -6.95
N PHE A 207 5.66 25.15 -6.57
CA PHE A 207 4.91 24.21 -7.41
C PHE A 207 3.45 24.64 -7.54
N ALA A 208 2.83 25.05 -6.43
CA ALA A 208 1.47 25.56 -6.40
C ALA A 208 1.32 26.85 -7.24
N THR A 209 2.31 27.75 -7.19
CA THR A 209 2.31 28.99 -7.97
C THR A 209 2.29 28.69 -9.49
N LYS A 210 3.16 27.81 -9.97
CA LYS A 210 3.19 27.43 -11.38
C LYS A 210 1.89 26.77 -11.83
N LEU A 211 1.33 25.89 -10.99
CA LEU A 211 0.01 25.33 -11.24
C LEU A 211 -1.03 26.46 -11.38
N LYS A 212 -1.13 27.37 -10.40
CA LYS A 212 -2.11 28.46 -10.40
C LYS A 212 -1.93 29.38 -11.61
N ASP A 213 -0.70 29.76 -11.96
CA ASP A 213 -0.39 30.66 -13.07
C ASP A 213 -0.79 30.08 -14.43
N ALA A 214 -0.85 28.76 -14.56
CA ALA A 214 -1.40 28.07 -15.72
C ALA A 214 -2.94 28.15 -15.82
N ASN A 215 -3.61 28.78 -14.84
CA ASN A 215 -5.05 29.01 -14.81
C ASN A 215 -5.89 27.73 -14.94
N GLN A 216 -5.50 26.66 -14.20
CA GLN A 216 -6.26 25.42 -14.13
C GLN A 216 -7.48 25.56 -13.23
N ASN A 217 -8.58 24.86 -13.57
CA ASN A 217 -9.77 24.74 -12.72
C ASN A 217 -9.83 23.41 -11.97
N PHE A 218 -9.03 22.41 -12.40
CA PHE A 218 -8.84 21.15 -11.70
C PHE A 218 -7.36 20.84 -11.54
N VAL A 219 -7.01 20.19 -10.42
CA VAL A 219 -5.71 19.56 -10.21
C VAL A 219 -5.94 18.07 -9.88
N TYR A 220 -5.24 17.19 -10.57
CA TYR A 220 -5.08 15.81 -10.17
C TYR A 220 -3.69 15.60 -9.60
N ALA A 221 -3.62 15.08 -8.39
CA ALA A 221 -2.35 14.74 -7.74
C ALA A 221 -2.26 13.24 -7.48
N TRP A 222 -1.04 12.70 -7.69
CA TRP A 222 -0.74 11.32 -7.42
C TRP A 222 0.70 11.17 -6.91
N SER A 223 0.83 11.05 -5.58
CA SER A 223 2.09 10.97 -4.85
C SER A 223 1.84 10.46 -3.43
N PRO A 224 2.86 10.22 -2.58
CA PRO A 224 2.64 10.04 -1.16
C PRO A 224 1.82 11.19 -0.57
N TRP A 225 0.78 10.86 0.20
CA TRP A 225 -0.28 11.77 0.65
C TRP A 225 0.20 13.10 1.27
N VAL A 226 1.37 13.10 1.94
CA VAL A 226 1.96 14.33 2.50
C VAL A 226 2.20 15.38 1.42
N SER A 227 2.70 14.97 0.25
CA SER A 227 2.92 15.89 -0.88
C SER A 227 1.61 16.36 -1.49
N GLU A 228 0.60 15.49 -1.58
CA GLU A 228 -0.72 15.82 -2.10
C GLU A 228 -1.40 16.88 -1.25
N VAL A 229 -1.47 16.66 0.06
CA VAL A 229 -2.10 17.59 1.01
C VAL A 229 -1.35 18.93 1.05
N ARG A 230 -0.03 18.92 1.14
CA ARG A 230 0.75 20.16 1.18
C ARG A 230 0.68 20.96 -0.11
N THR A 231 0.59 20.29 -1.26
CA THR A 231 0.35 20.97 -2.55
C THR A 231 -1.01 21.64 -2.55
N PHE A 232 -2.06 20.97 -2.09
CA PHE A 232 -3.39 21.55 -1.96
C PHE A 232 -3.40 22.75 -1.01
N GLU A 233 -2.82 22.63 0.18
CA GLU A 233 -2.73 23.74 1.15
C GLU A 233 -1.98 24.95 0.58
N ALA A 234 -0.89 24.69 -0.16
CA ALA A 234 -0.15 25.76 -0.83
C ALA A 234 -1.00 26.45 -1.91
N LEU A 235 -1.76 25.70 -2.70
CA LEU A 235 -2.72 26.26 -3.69
C LEU A 235 -3.79 27.13 -3.01
N ARG A 236 -4.37 26.66 -1.90
CA ARG A 236 -5.34 27.44 -1.13
C ARG A 236 -4.75 28.71 -0.53
N ARG A 237 -3.55 28.63 0.02
CA ARG A 237 -2.83 29.78 0.61
C ARG A 237 -2.59 30.90 -0.39
N ILE A 238 -2.33 30.58 -1.66
CA ILE A 238 -2.15 31.57 -2.72
C ILE A 238 -3.45 31.94 -3.42
N GLY A 239 -4.62 31.51 -2.90
CA GLY A 239 -5.95 31.92 -3.36
C GLY A 239 -6.52 31.15 -4.55
N TRP A 240 -6.00 29.98 -4.88
CA TRP A 240 -6.61 29.12 -5.89
C TRP A 240 -7.93 28.50 -5.38
N GLN A 241 -8.99 28.52 -6.21
CA GLN A 241 -10.34 28.08 -5.83
C GLN A 241 -10.86 26.85 -6.57
N GLY A 242 -10.05 26.23 -7.43
CA GLY A 242 -10.45 25.06 -8.20
C GLY A 242 -10.62 23.77 -7.37
N THR A 243 -10.95 22.68 -8.06
CA THR A 243 -11.15 21.36 -7.47
C THR A 243 -9.88 20.52 -7.53
N TYR A 244 -9.54 19.91 -6.42
CA TYR A 244 -8.36 19.04 -6.27
C TYR A 244 -8.81 17.60 -6.11
N VAL A 245 -8.31 16.70 -6.95
CA VAL A 245 -8.64 15.27 -6.93
C VAL A 245 -7.39 14.49 -6.64
N THR A 246 -7.44 13.61 -5.66
CA THR A 246 -6.30 12.80 -5.27
C THR A 246 -6.72 11.42 -4.76
N ILE A 247 -5.79 10.48 -4.72
CA ILE A 247 -6.09 9.15 -4.22
C ILE A 247 -6.26 9.16 -2.69
N ALA A 248 -7.20 8.36 -2.18
CA ALA A 248 -7.36 8.18 -0.74
C ALA A 248 -6.23 7.31 -0.19
N HIS A 249 -5.09 7.93 0.05
CA HIS A 249 -4.06 7.36 0.88
C HIS A 249 -4.47 7.36 2.34
N ILE A 250 -3.74 6.65 3.12
CA ILE A 250 -3.96 6.24 4.48
C ILE A 250 -4.63 7.28 5.39
N PRO A 251 -4.38 8.57 5.47
CA PRO A 251 -5.10 9.40 6.45
C PRO A 251 -6.24 10.24 5.86
N ALA A 252 -6.95 9.79 4.83
CA ALA A 252 -8.06 10.56 4.26
C ALA A 252 -9.12 10.96 5.31
N GLU A 253 -9.36 10.09 6.29
CA GLU A 253 -10.32 10.35 7.37
C GLU A 253 -9.83 11.33 8.44
N GLU A 254 -8.53 11.57 8.52
CA GLU A 254 -7.94 12.63 9.34
C GLU A 254 -7.87 13.95 8.56
N GLU A 255 -7.48 13.88 7.30
CA GLU A 255 -7.23 15.06 6.47
C GLU A 255 -8.52 15.77 6.01
N LEU A 256 -9.56 15.03 5.65
CA LEU A 256 -10.82 15.63 5.22
C LEU A 256 -11.47 16.50 6.33
N PRO A 257 -11.57 16.03 7.61
CA PRO A 257 -12.06 16.85 8.70
C PRO A 257 -11.12 18.00 9.09
N ARG A 258 -9.81 17.84 8.87
CA ARG A 258 -8.81 18.87 9.17
C ARG A 258 -8.86 20.02 8.15
N LEU A 259 -8.90 19.67 6.86
CA LEU A 259 -8.96 20.64 5.77
C LEU A 259 -10.32 21.33 5.67
N LYS A 260 -11.42 20.61 5.92
CA LYS A 260 -12.81 21.08 5.84
C LYS A 260 -13.16 21.76 4.50
N ASP A 261 -12.47 21.37 3.43
CA ASP A 261 -12.64 21.95 2.11
C ASP A 261 -13.41 20.99 1.19
N PRO A 262 -14.60 21.36 0.69
CA PRO A 262 -15.43 20.49 -0.15
C PRO A 262 -14.84 20.26 -1.55
N ALA A 263 -13.85 21.03 -1.95
CA ALA A 263 -13.18 20.88 -3.24
C ALA A 263 -11.92 19.99 -3.17
N PHE A 264 -11.57 19.47 -1.98
CA PHE A 264 -10.59 18.41 -1.82
C PHE A 264 -11.29 17.05 -1.93
N ILE A 265 -11.17 16.41 -3.09
CA ILE A 265 -11.81 15.14 -3.41
C ILE A 265 -10.80 14.02 -3.27
N VAL A 266 -11.13 13.01 -2.48
CA VAL A 266 -10.34 11.79 -2.37
C VAL A 266 -11.08 10.62 -3.00
N PHE A 267 -10.35 9.74 -3.67
CA PHE A 267 -10.89 8.48 -4.17
C PHE A 267 -9.93 7.34 -3.82
N GLY A 268 -10.43 6.11 -3.76
CA GLY A 268 -9.60 4.95 -3.45
C GLY A 268 -10.32 3.63 -3.65
N ALA A 269 -9.55 2.56 -3.73
CA ALA A 269 -10.08 1.21 -3.86
C ALA A 269 -10.43 0.58 -2.50
N ASN A 270 -10.07 1.20 -1.39
CA ASN A 270 -10.51 0.79 -0.06
C ASN A 270 -11.71 1.62 0.40
N ALA A 271 -12.61 1.00 1.14
CA ALA A 271 -13.66 1.69 1.88
C ALA A 271 -13.04 2.47 3.04
N LEU A 272 -13.55 3.67 3.34
CA LEU A 272 -13.16 4.39 4.55
C LEU A 272 -13.82 3.76 5.79
N PHE A 273 -13.24 3.93 6.96
CA PHE A 273 -13.73 3.35 8.22
C PHE A 273 -15.13 3.83 8.60
N GLN A 274 -15.53 5.05 8.17
CA GLN A 274 -16.90 5.54 8.33
C GLN A 274 -17.95 4.67 7.63
N ASP A 275 -17.57 3.91 6.59
CA ASP A 275 -18.45 2.96 5.91
C ASP A 275 -18.75 1.72 6.78
N ASN A 276 -18.04 1.56 7.89
CA ASN A 276 -18.25 0.57 8.95
C ASN A 276 -18.44 -0.87 8.46
N GLN A 277 -17.65 -1.28 7.50
CA GLN A 277 -17.66 -2.64 6.94
C GLN A 277 -17.27 -3.68 8.01
N PRO A 278 -17.60 -4.98 7.81
CA PRO A 278 -17.18 -6.04 8.73
C PRO A 278 -15.67 -6.06 9.00
N GLY A 279 -14.86 -5.86 7.96
CA GLY A 279 -13.40 -5.77 8.10
C GLY A 279 -12.93 -4.61 9.00
N HIS A 280 -13.59 -3.45 8.95
CA HIS A 280 -13.27 -2.33 9.85
C HIS A 280 -13.57 -2.66 11.32
N ARG A 281 -14.66 -3.41 11.58
CA ARG A 281 -14.97 -3.88 12.95
C ARG A 281 -13.94 -4.87 13.45
N ASP A 282 -13.46 -5.78 12.58
CA ASP A 282 -12.39 -6.71 12.95
C ASP A 282 -11.09 -5.97 13.33
N ILE A 283 -10.72 -4.92 12.57
CA ILE A 283 -9.54 -4.10 12.89
C ILE A 283 -9.71 -3.38 14.23
N ARG A 284 -10.87 -2.72 14.45
CA ARG A 284 -11.15 -2.05 15.73
C ARG A 284 -11.12 -3.02 16.91
N GLU A 285 -11.65 -4.22 16.75
CA GLU A 285 -11.61 -5.25 17.80
C GLU A 285 -10.18 -5.66 18.12
N ALA A 286 -9.36 -5.93 17.10
CA ALA A 286 -7.95 -6.26 17.29
C ALA A 286 -7.15 -5.14 17.96
N ALA A 287 -7.51 -3.89 17.66
CA ALA A 287 -6.85 -2.70 18.18
C ALA A 287 -7.15 -2.41 19.66
N LYS A 288 -8.25 -2.92 20.23
CA LYS A 288 -8.69 -2.59 21.62
C LYS A 288 -7.61 -2.73 22.69
N ASN A 289 -6.79 -3.75 22.59
CA ASN A 289 -5.75 -4.06 23.58
C ASN A 289 -4.33 -3.88 23.01
N ALA A 290 -4.21 -3.36 21.80
CA ALA A 290 -2.93 -3.12 21.15
C ALA A 290 -2.39 -1.74 21.55
N LYS A 291 -1.07 -1.63 21.73
CA LYS A 291 -0.40 -0.33 21.84
C LYS A 291 -0.05 0.12 20.40
N LEU A 292 -0.88 0.97 19.82
CA LEU A 292 -0.70 1.49 18.48
C LEU A 292 -0.03 2.87 18.53
N THR A 293 0.81 3.14 17.55
CA THR A 293 1.43 4.45 17.30
C THR A 293 0.55 5.30 16.40
N TYR A 294 -0.12 4.65 15.44
CA TYR A 294 -0.97 5.30 14.43
C TYR A 294 -2.44 4.99 14.68
N SER A 295 -3.32 5.78 14.11
CA SER A 295 -4.76 5.57 14.23
C SER A 295 -5.22 4.29 13.51
N VAL A 296 -6.31 3.70 13.97
CA VAL A 296 -6.86 2.46 13.38
C VAL A 296 -7.31 2.66 11.94
N GLU A 297 -7.70 3.87 11.58
CA GLU A 297 -8.10 4.28 10.24
C GLU A 297 -6.96 4.11 9.22
N GLN A 298 -5.71 4.13 9.69
CA GLN A 298 -4.52 3.94 8.86
C GLN A 298 -4.09 2.47 8.70
N MET A 299 -4.78 1.52 9.36
CA MET A 299 -4.36 0.11 9.42
C MET A 299 -4.87 -0.76 8.26
N ALA A 300 -5.87 -0.30 7.48
CA ALA A 300 -6.58 -1.15 6.53
C ALA A 300 -5.67 -1.81 5.47
N GLU A 301 -4.73 -1.07 4.89
CA GLU A 301 -3.78 -1.63 3.90
C GLU A 301 -2.92 -2.75 4.50
N GLY A 302 -2.38 -2.53 5.68
CA GLY A 302 -1.58 -3.53 6.39
C GLY A 302 -2.40 -4.74 6.81
N TRP A 303 -3.63 -4.52 7.28
CA TRP A 303 -4.56 -5.60 7.65
C TRP A 303 -4.90 -6.48 6.45
N ILE A 304 -5.19 -5.88 5.28
CA ILE A 304 -5.44 -6.58 4.02
C ILE A 304 -4.24 -7.44 3.62
N ALA A 305 -3.02 -6.90 3.73
CA ALA A 305 -1.80 -7.67 3.48
C ALA A 305 -1.68 -8.86 4.44
N GLY A 306 -1.99 -8.66 5.73
CA GLY A 306 -2.03 -9.73 6.73
C GLY A 306 -3.02 -10.85 6.37
N MET A 307 -4.23 -10.49 5.89
CA MET A 307 -5.23 -11.46 5.43
C MET A 307 -4.72 -12.29 4.24
N ALA A 308 -4.05 -11.66 3.28
CA ALA A 308 -3.45 -12.36 2.13
C ALA A 308 -2.32 -13.31 2.57
N ILE A 309 -1.45 -12.84 3.48
CA ILE A 309 -0.35 -13.64 4.03
C ILE A 309 -0.89 -14.88 4.75
N GLU A 310 -1.89 -14.73 5.60
CA GLU A 310 -2.52 -15.86 6.30
C GLU A 310 -3.04 -16.91 5.32
N GLN A 311 -3.81 -16.50 4.31
CA GLN A 311 -4.37 -17.43 3.33
C GLN A 311 -3.29 -18.10 2.48
N ALA A 312 -2.24 -17.37 2.09
CA ALA A 312 -1.11 -17.92 1.35
C ALA A 312 -0.35 -18.97 2.17
N LEU A 313 -0.08 -18.69 3.46
CA LEU A 313 0.60 -19.64 4.35
C LEU A 313 -0.26 -20.87 4.64
N LYS A 314 -1.59 -20.71 4.81
CA LYS A 314 -2.53 -21.85 4.93
C LYS A 314 -2.51 -22.73 3.69
N GLY A 315 -2.50 -22.13 2.51
CA GLY A 315 -2.43 -22.86 1.24
C GLY A 315 -1.09 -23.57 1.03
N ALA A 316 0.02 -22.99 1.46
CA ALA A 316 1.35 -23.60 1.37
C ALA A 316 1.51 -24.79 2.33
N GLY A 317 0.82 -24.78 3.45
CA GLY A 317 0.90 -25.80 4.49
C GLY A 317 2.25 -25.86 5.20
N TRP A 318 2.45 -26.91 5.99
CA TRP A 318 3.70 -27.14 6.71
C TRP A 318 4.34 -28.50 6.33
N PRO A 319 5.67 -28.60 6.20
CA PRO A 319 6.63 -27.51 6.16
C PRO A 319 6.47 -26.65 4.90
N ALA A 320 6.49 -25.33 5.11
CA ALA A 320 6.41 -24.37 4.00
C ALA A 320 7.78 -24.17 3.34
N THR A 321 7.76 -23.90 2.04
CA THR A 321 8.90 -23.42 1.27
C THR A 321 8.48 -22.24 0.42
N PRO A 322 9.39 -21.38 -0.06
CA PRO A 322 9.05 -20.30 -0.97
C PRO A 322 8.27 -20.79 -2.21
N GLN A 323 8.62 -21.96 -2.77
CA GLN A 323 7.97 -22.55 -3.94
C GLN A 323 6.52 -22.98 -3.65
N LYS A 324 6.27 -23.62 -2.49
CA LYS A 324 4.91 -23.97 -2.06
C LYS A 324 4.07 -22.72 -1.83
N LEU A 325 4.71 -21.67 -1.28
CA LEU A 325 4.03 -20.41 -1.03
C LEU A 325 3.64 -19.72 -2.34
N VAL A 326 4.52 -19.65 -3.33
CA VAL A 326 4.21 -19.15 -4.68
C VAL A 326 3.06 -19.96 -5.30
N GLY A 327 3.08 -21.28 -5.17
CA GLY A 327 2.01 -22.15 -5.66
C GLY A 327 0.65 -21.82 -5.02
N ALA A 328 0.62 -21.56 -3.71
CA ALA A 328 -0.57 -21.14 -3.00
C ALA A 328 -1.03 -19.73 -3.38
N MET A 329 -0.10 -18.81 -3.62
CA MET A 329 -0.40 -17.44 -4.02
C MET A 329 -0.98 -17.37 -5.44
N ASN A 330 -0.57 -18.24 -6.36
CA ASN A 330 -1.07 -18.30 -7.75
C ASN A 330 -2.54 -18.76 -7.89
N GLY A 331 -3.22 -19.08 -6.83
CA GLY A 331 -4.64 -19.41 -6.80
C GLY A 331 -5.36 -18.74 -5.64
N LEU A 332 -4.76 -17.70 -5.07
CA LEU A 332 -5.24 -17.08 -3.86
C LEU A 332 -6.56 -16.36 -4.06
N LYS A 333 -7.52 -16.66 -3.17
CA LYS A 333 -8.77 -15.91 -3.04
C LYS A 333 -8.96 -15.48 -1.60
N VAL A 334 -9.19 -14.19 -1.37
CA VAL A 334 -9.41 -13.61 -0.04
C VAL A 334 -10.64 -12.71 -0.06
N ASP A 335 -11.63 -13.05 0.75
CA ASP A 335 -12.71 -12.12 1.07
C ASP A 335 -12.20 -11.07 2.04
N LEU A 336 -12.17 -9.82 1.61
CA LEU A 336 -11.71 -8.69 2.40
C LEU A 336 -12.80 -8.08 3.30
N LYS A 337 -13.94 -8.77 3.47
CA LYS A 337 -15.00 -8.37 4.39
C LYS A 337 -15.48 -6.93 4.19
N GLY A 338 -15.55 -6.49 2.95
CA GLY A 338 -16.01 -5.16 2.55
C GLY A 338 -14.96 -4.05 2.64
N LEU A 339 -13.72 -4.33 3.07
CA LEU A 339 -12.63 -3.35 3.05
C LEU A 339 -12.31 -2.88 1.63
N ARG A 340 -12.51 -3.77 0.63
CA ARG A 340 -12.32 -3.50 -0.80
C ARG A 340 -13.33 -4.32 -1.60
N ASP A 341 -13.83 -3.76 -2.70
CA ASP A 341 -14.69 -4.48 -3.63
C ASP A 341 -13.91 -5.58 -4.39
N GLY A 342 -14.53 -6.75 -4.52
CA GLY A 342 -13.98 -7.90 -5.25
C GLY A 342 -12.89 -8.69 -4.51
N GLY A 343 -12.45 -8.27 -3.33
CA GLY A 343 -11.44 -9.00 -2.56
C GLY A 343 -10.06 -9.02 -3.21
N ILE A 344 -9.28 -10.08 -2.90
CA ILE A 344 -8.04 -10.44 -3.62
C ILE A 344 -8.31 -11.74 -4.37
N GLU A 345 -8.01 -11.77 -5.65
CA GLU A 345 -8.05 -12.96 -6.47
C GLU A 345 -6.82 -12.96 -7.39
N TRP A 346 -5.80 -13.75 -6.98
CA TRP A 346 -4.60 -13.92 -7.80
C TRP A 346 -4.70 -15.17 -8.64
N THR A 347 -4.19 -15.07 -9.85
CA THR A 347 -4.02 -16.17 -10.79
C THR A 347 -2.56 -16.24 -11.21
N LYS A 348 -2.19 -17.28 -11.94
CA LYS A 348 -0.82 -17.38 -12.48
C LYS A 348 -0.40 -16.17 -13.34
N ASP A 349 -1.37 -15.52 -13.99
CA ASP A 349 -1.10 -14.42 -14.92
C ASP A 349 -1.42 -13.04 -14.36
N ASN A 350 -2.09 -12.96 -13.19
CA ASN A 350 -2.45 -11.69 -12.56
C ASN A 350 -2.23 -11.78 -11.04
N HIS A 351 -1.26 -11.05 -10.52
CA HIS A 351 -0.92 -10.98 -9.11
C HIS A 351 -1.38 -9.67 -8.46
N PHE A 352 -2.42 -9.07 -9.04
CA PHE A 352 -3.06 -7.85 -8.60
C PHE A 352 -4.58 -8.04 -8.46
N ARG A 353 -5.34 -6.99 -8.19
CA ARG A 353 -6.80 -7.02 -8.10
C ARG A 353 -7.45 -7.51 -9.40
N ALA A 354 -8.44 -8.36 -9.30
CA ALA A 354 -9.25 -8.76 -10.46
C ALA A 354 -10.18 -7.63 -10.93
N ARG A 355 -10.68 -6.79 -10.00
CA ARG A 355 -11.53 -5.64 -10.27
C ARG A 355 -10.88 -4.34 -9.87
N GLN A 356 -11.01 -3.34 -10.71
CA GLN A 356 -10.51 -1.99 -10.48
C GLN A 356 -11.66 -1.07 -10.03
N SER A 357 -12.22 -1.36 -8.85
CA SER A 357 -13.34 -0.61 -8.28
C SER A 357 -12.88 0.44 -7.30
N TYR A 358 -13.52 1.60 -7.34
CA TYR A 358 -13.18 2.76 -6.52
C TYR A 358 -14.42 3.39 -5.91
N ARG A 359 -14.23 4.04 -4.75
CA ARG A 359 -15.15 4.99 -4.12
C ARG A 359 -14.53 6.37 -4.09
N ALA A 360 -15.38 7.42 -3.98
CA ALA A 360 -14.91 8.78 -3.80
C ALA A 360 -15.64 9.48 -2.67
N TYR A 361 -14.92 10.37 -1.97
CA TYR A 361 -15.37 11.05 -0.77
C TYR A 361 -14.92 12.51 -0.78
N ARG A 362 -15.64 13.35 0.00
CA ARG A 362 -15.23 14.71 0.30
C ARG A 362 -15.77 15.15 1.67
N TRP A 363 -15.29 16.27 2.14
CA TRP A 363 -15.91 16.97 3.25
C TRP A 363 -17.21 17.66 2.80
N ASP A 364 -18.27 17.57 3.61
CA ASP A 364 -19.52 18.30 3.43
C ASP A 364 -19.69 19.30 4.57
N PRO A 365 -19.49 20.60 4.33
CA PRO A 365 -19.61 21.62 5.38
C PRO A 365 -21.00 21.70 6.01
N SER A 366 -22.06 21.40 5.22
CA SER A 366 -23.45 21.46 5.71
C SER A 366 -23.77 20.36 6.73
N LYS A 367 -23.10 19.21 6.58
CA LYS A 367 -23.26 18.06 7.47
C LYS A 367 -22.17 17.99 8.53
N ASN A 368 -21.12 18.82 8.39
CA ASN A 368 -19.88 18.75 9.17
C ASN A 368 -19.33 17.33 9.24
N ALA A 369 -19.29 16.65 8.09
CA ALA A 369 -18.94 15.23 7.97
C ALA A 369 -18.30 14.90 6.63
N ILE A 370 -17.55 13.80 6.59
CA ILE A 370 -17.13 13.16 5.34
C ILE A 370 -18.36 12.54 4.69
N VAL A 371 -18.57 12.80 3.41
CA VAL A 371 -19.62 12.19 2.61
C VAL A 371 -19.05 11.41 1.45
N ARG A 372 -19.62 10.25 1.19
CA ARG A 372 -19.36 9.48 -0.02
C ARG A 372 -20.09 10.14 -1.20
N ILE A 373 -19.36 10.56 -2.22
CA ILE A 373 -19.89 11.20 -3.43
C ILE A 373 -20.01 10.24 -4.60
N ARG A 374 -19.30 9.11 -4.53
CA ARG A 374 -19.40 8.01 -5.49
C ARG A 374 -19.25 6.67 -4.79
N ASP A 375 -20.16 5.75 -5.09
CA ASP A 375 -20.08 4.36 -4.63
C ASP A 375 -19.22 3.53 -5.59
N TRP A 376 -18.99 2.26 -5.26
CA TRP A 376 -18.15 1.37 -6.04
C TRP A 376 -18.38 1.53 -7.53
N THR A 377 -17.37 1.98 -8.22
CA THR A 377 -17.36 2.19 -9.66
C THR A 377 -16.17 1.44 -10.25
N GLU A 378 -16.46 0.47 -11.09
CA GLU A 378 -15.42 -0.31 -11.77
C GLU A 378 -14.88 0.49 -12.96
N ILE A 379 -13.55 0.60 -13.01
CA ILE A 379 -12.80 1.24 -14.10
C ILE A 379 -12.23 0.13 -15.00
N LYS A 380 -12.53 0.22 -16.29
CA LYS A 380 -12.05 -0.71 -17.31
C LYS A 380 -10.77 -0.24 -17.97
#